data_acb485aef50b59ca8f82209b80b6dd01
#
_entry.id   acb485aef50b59ca8f82209b80b6dd01
#
_cell.length_a   1.000
_cell.length_b   1.000
_cell.length_c   1.000
_cell.angle_alpha   90.00
_cell.angle_beta   90.00
_cell.angle_gamma   90.00
#
_symmetry.space_group_name_H-M   'P 1'
#
loop_
_entity.id
_entity.type
_entity.pdbx_description
1 polymer ?
#
loop_
_entity_poly.entity_id
_entity_poly.type
_entity_poly.pdbx_seq_one_letter_code
_entity_poly.pdbx_strand_id
1 'polypeptide(L)'
;MADAAKLVSAISDAAPSIPGLVWAFRLHGDGSAEALPIDQPIEFSHDGRLWLHFNLTDARVRPWIAASHLPPLARELLLSNDTFQQLHVIDHCVYGVFSDLVRDIDRATEETAFLRFAMTEHLLVSGRHQALCSADATRRVLEGGYRVDNVAHLLEKIVDEVADTLDRMADKLGQEIDDIEERILADVAKPEMRRTLGRLRRTCVRLHRQLTGLRVLFHRLDQKNTDHLSPALRIHAGKLAQRLDGLDHDIVELRERSRLLEEELRFKNEEESNRHLHTLSIVTTLLLPPTLITGIFGMNTKGLPLTDVETGFLWAAGLMASSVGLAYLFMRRTGIFK
;
A
#
# COMPACT_ATOMS: atom_id res chain seq x y z
N MET A 1 43.70 12.47 -3.79
CA MET A 1 44.38 11.17 -3.68
C MET A 1 44.94 10.85 -2.29
N ALA A 2 45.28 11.84 -1.44
CA ALA A 2 45.75 11.57 -0.08
C ALA A 2 44.65 11.29 0.96
N ASP A 3 43.41 11.66 0.66
CA ASP A 3 42.29 11.51 1.61
C ASP A 3 41.70 10.10 1.68
N ALA A 4 41.72 9.31 0.59
CA ALA A 4 41.23 7.93 0.61
C ALA A 4 42.14 7.03 1.50
N ALA A 5 43.44 7.28 1.51
CA ALA A 5 44.38 6.50 2.33
C ALA A 5 44.24 6.83 3.83
N LYS A 6 43.84 8.05 4.18
CA LYS A 6 43.56 8.45 5.56
C LYS A 6 42.22 7.89 6.07
N LEU A 7 41.27 7.67 5.19
CA LEU A 7 40.00 6.94 5.47
C LEU A 7 40.27 5.53 6.03
N VAL A 8 41.28 4.88 5.50
CA VAL A 8 41.62 3.48 5.78
C VAL A 8 42.37 3.32 7.11
N SER A 9 43.27 4.29 7.49
CA SER A 9 44.16 4.10 8.64
C SER A 9 43.47 4.31 10.00
N ALA A 10 42.39 5.08 10.08
CA ALA A 10 41.73 5.34 11.34
C ALA A 10 40.71 4.22 11.74
N ILE A 11 40.35 3.34 10.80
CA ILE A 11 39.42 2.24 11.04
C ILE A 11 40.16 0.95 11.37
N SER A 12 41.46 0.87 11.06
CA SER A 12 42.27 -0.36 11.14
C SER A 12 42.65 -0.79 12.56
N ASP A 13 42.50 0.06 13.57
CA ASP A 13 43.05 -0.22 14.91
C ASP A 13 42.02 -0.64 15.98
N ALA A 14 40.74 -0.81 15.64
CA ALA A 14 39.73 -1.15 16.66
C ALA A 14 38.65 -2.13 16.18
N ALA A 15 38.75 -3.34 16.65
CA ALA A 15 37.77 -4.39 16.70
C ALA A 15 37.64 -5.31 15.45
N PRO A 16 37.55 -6.62 15.64
CA PRO A 16 37.49 -7.62 14.56
C PRO A 16 36.20 -7.61 13.73
N SER A 17 35.18 -6.85 14.11
CA SER A 17 33.92 -6.75 13.38
C SER A 17 33.31 -5.35 13.47
N ILE A 18 32.69 -4.89 12.38
CA ILE A 18 31.97 -3.60 12.34
C ILE A 18 30.62 -3.76 13.06
N PRO A 19 30.38 -3.01 14.16
CA PRO A 19 29.14 -3.17 14.92
C PRO A 19 27.88 -2.87 14.10
N GLY A 20 26.86 -3.72 14.24
CA GLY A 20 25.57 -3.53 13.59
C GLY A 20 25.57 -3.69 12.08
N LEU A 21 26.69 -4.12 11.49
CA LEU A 21 26.77 -4.48 10.08
C LEU A 21 25.91 -5.74 9.84
N VAL A 22 25.02 -5.67 8.87
CA VAL A 22 24.12 -6.78 8.51
C VAL A 22 24.70 -7.59 7.35
N TRP A 23 25.27 -6.88 6.36
CA TRP A 23 26.07 -7.45 5.25
C TRP A 23 27.00 -6.40 4.67
N ALA A 24 28.01 -6.89 3.98
CA ALA A 24 28.94 -6.11 3.20
C ALA A 24 29.19 -6.79 1.84
N PHE A 25 29.31 -5.96 0.80
CA PHE A 25 29.69 -6.41 -0.54
C PHE A 25 30.85 -5.58 -1.06
N ARG A 26 31.77 -6.23 -1.75
CA ARG A 26 32.80 -5.60 -2.57
C ARG A 26 32.35 -5.66 -4.03
N LEU A 27 32.37 -4.51 -4.70
CA LEU A 27 32.07 -4.40 -6.12
C LEU A 27 33.41 -4.31 -6.88
N HIS A 28 33.60 -5.24 -7.79
CA HIS A 28 34.80 -5.31 -8.63
C HIS A 28 34.66 -4.47 -9.90
N GLY A 29 35.79 -4.16 -10.53
CA GLY A 29 35.82 -3.37 -11.76
C GLY A 29 35.13 -4.03 -12.98
N ASP A 30 34.94 -5.36 -12.95
CA ASP A 30 34.18 -6.12 -13.94
C ASP A 30 32.68 -6.13 -13.69
N GLY A 31 32.23 -5.43 -12.67
CA GLY A 31 30.82 -5.34 -12.24
C GLY A 31 30.37 -6.47 -11.31
N SER A 32 31.20 -7.47 -11.06
CA SER A 32 30.83 -8.54 -10.10
C SER A 32 30.79 -8.03 -8.66
N ALA A 33 29.94 -8.66 -7.84
CA ALA A 33 29.80 -8.35 -6.42
C ALA A 33 30.19 -9.57 -5.58
N GLU A 34 31.05 -9.37 -4.60
CA GLU A 34 31.52 -10.40 -3.66
C GLU A 34 30.97 -10.09 -2.27
N ALA A 35 30.26 -11.05 -1.66
CA ALA A 35 29.83 -10.93 -0.27
C ALA A 35 31.04 -11.09 0.67
N LEU A 36 31.21 -10.12 1.57
CA LEU A 36 32.30 -10.13 2.53
C LEU A 36 31.84 -10.72 3.87
N PRO A 37 32.70 -11.49 4.56
CA PRO A 37 32.43 -11.98 5.91
C PRO A 37 32.34 -10.78 6.88
N ILE A 38 31.25 -10.73 7.67
CA ILE A 38 30.97 -9.64 8.61
C ILE A 38 31.72 -9.78 9.95
N ASP A 39 32.28 -10.93 10.22
CA ASP A 39 33.06 -11.32 11.41
C ASP A 39 34.57 -11.06 11.27
N GLN A 40 35.00 -10.62 10.11
CA GLN A 40 36.38 -10.31 9.79
C GLN A 40 36.58 -8.81 9.51
N PRO A 41 37.79 -8.27 9.70
CA PRO A 41 38.10 -6.91 9.31
C PRO A 41 37.88 -6.70 7.81
N ILE A 42 37.13 -5.68 7.44
CA ILE A 42 36.93 -5.33 6.03
C ILE A 42 38.06 -4.42 5.58
N GLU A 43 38.86 -4.91 4.64
CA GLU A 43 39.92 -4.10 4.02
C GLU A 43 39.31 -3.15 3.00
N PHE A 44 39.56 -1.85 3.19
CA PHE A 44 39.21 -0.81 2.23
C PHE A 44 40.33 -0.68 1.19
N SER A 45 40.23 -1.38 0.05
CA SER A 45 41.19 -1.27 -1.04
C SER A 45 40.97 0.01 -1.82
N HIS A 46 42.06 0.60 -2.35
CA HIS A 46 42.00 1.82 -3.18
C HIS A 46 41.17 1.67 -4.46
N ASP A 47 41.07 0.47 -5.02
CA ASP A 47 40.34 0.18 -6.25
C ASP A 47 38.97 -0.49 -6.00
N GLY A 48 38.66 -0.84 -4.75
CA GLY A 48 37.44 -1.53 -4.38
C GLY A 48 36.32 -0.56 -4.02
N ARG A 49 35.13 -0.83 -4.55
CA ARG A 49 33.89 -0.17 -4.12
C ARG A 49 33.17 -1.07 -3.13
N LEU A 50 32.60 -0.48 -2.08
CA LEU A 50 31.95 -1.23 -1.00
C LEU A 50 30.50 -0.83 -0.82
N TRP A 51 29.66 -1.80 -0.51
CA TRP A 51 28.34 -1.61 0.04
C TRP A 51 28.27 -2.14 1.46
N LEU A 52 28.01 -1.28 2.43
CA LEU A 52 27.85 -1.60 3.84
C LEU A 52 26.40 -1.33 4.26
N HIS A 53 25.71 -2.34 4.75
CA HIS A 53 24.33 -2.22 5.19
C HIS A 53 24.19 -2.46 6.69
N PHE A 54 23.62 -1.48 7.41
CA PHE A 54 23.58 -1.45 8.85
C PHE A 54 22.18 -1.65 9.43
N ASN A 55 22.12 -2.28 10.59
CA ASN A 55 20.98 -2.21 11.49
C ASN A 55 21.18 -0.99 12.43
N LEU A 56 20.46 0.10 12.17
CA LEU A 56 20.56 1.36 12.91
C LEU A 56 19.92 1.28 14.32
N THR A 57 19.24 0.18 14.66
CA THR A 57 18.74 -0.05 16.03
C THR A 57 19.88 -0.47 16.98
N ASP A 58 21.01 -0.94 16.45
CA ASP A 58 22.19 -1.22 17.26
C ASP A 58 22.91 0.10 17.62
N ALA A 59 22.87 0.45 18.89
CA ALA A 59 23.47 1.69 19.38
C ALA A 59 24.98 1.82 19.08
N ARG A 60 25.66 0.69 18.87
CA ARG A 60 27.10 0.66 18.56
C ARG A 60 27.45 1.15 17.16
N VAL A 61 26.45 1.20 16.25
CA VAL A 61 26.60 1.77 14.90
C VAL A 61 26.86 3.28 14.94
N ARG A 62 26.27 3.99 15.90
CA ARG A 62 26.35 5.45 16.01
C ARG A 62 27.79 5.96 16.14
N PRO A 63 28.64 5.46 17.04
CA PRO A 63 30.04 5.86 17.10
C PRO A 63 30.83 5.57 15.82
N TRP A 64 30.53 4.43 15.18
CA TRP A 64 31.20 4.05 13.93
C TRP A 64 30.87 5.02 12.79
N ILE A 65 29.57 5.32 12.57
CA ILE A 65 29.14 6.31 11.55
C ILE A 65 29.69 7.70 11.89
N ALA A 66 29.69 8.09 13.17
CA ALA A 66 30.25 9.39 13.61
C ALA A 66 31.74 9.53 13.32
N ALA A 67 32.50 8.44 13.39
CA ALA A 67 33.94 8.42 13.08
C ALA A 67 34.21 8.29 11.56
N SER A 68 33.22 8.00 10.75
CA SER A 68 33.38 7.85 9.29
C SER A 68 33.70 9.20 8.62
N HIS A 69 34.34 9.15 7.45
CA HIS A 69 34.70 10.35 6.68
C HIS A 69 33.54 10.88 5.79
N LEU A 70 32.32 10.41 6.01
CA LEU A 70 31.16 10.97 5.35
C LEU A 70 30.94 12.43 5.76
N PRO A 71 30.38 13.29 4.89
CA PRO A 71 30.03 14.65 5.24
C PRO A 71 29.18 14.72 6.51
N PRO A 72 29.35 15.74 7.38
CA PRO A 72 28.62 15.83 8.65
C PRO A 72 27.12 15.71 8.51
N LEU A 73 26.52 16.37 7.52
CA LEU A 73 25.06 16.30 7.25
C LEU A 73 24.62 14.90 6.80
N ALA A 74 25.44 14.18 6.04
CA ALA A 74 25.15 12.80 5.63
C ALA A 74 25.17 11.85 6.84
N ARG A 75 26.13 12.03 7.77
CA ARG A 75 26.20 11.26 9.02
C ARG A 75 25.00 11.53 9.93
N GLU A 76 24.61 12.79 10.06
CA GLU A 76 23.44 13.20 10.84
C GLU A 76 22.17 12.56 10.28
N LEU A 77 21.97 12.63 8.97
CA LEU A 77 20.81 12.05 8.31
C LEU A 77 20.75 10.51 8.43
N LEU A 78 21.89 9.83 8.29
CA LEU A 78 21.98 8.37 8.49
C LEU A 78 21.55 7.96 9.89
N LEU A 79 21.87 8.77 10.91
CA LEU A 79 21.57 8.52 12.33
C LEU A 79 20.24 9.13 12.79
N SER A 80 19.55 9.88 11.93
CA SER A 80 18.26 10.49 12.25
C SER A 80 17.15 9.46 12.32
N ASN A 81 16.05 9.81 12.97
CA ASN A 81 14.81 9.06 12.94
C ASN A 81 13.79 9.68 11.96
N ASP A 82 14.26 10.54 11.04
CA ASP A 82 13.39 11.20 10.09
C ASP A 82 12.64 10.18 9.24
N THR A 83 11.34 10.41 9.09
CA THR A 83 10.44 9.63 8.24
C THR A 83 10.07 10.40 6.96
N PHE A 84 10.78 11.47 6.66
CA PHE A 84 10.57 12.29 5.48
C PHE A 84 11.53 11.86 4.37
N GLN A 85 10.98 11.62 3.18
CA GLN A 85 11.77 11.26 2.00
C GLN A 85 12.52 12.49 1.50
N GLN A 86 13.85 12.38 1.42
CA GLN A 86 14.73 13.47 1.01
C GLN A 86 16.00 12.94 0.36
N LEU A 87 16.54 13.73 -0.57
CA LEU A 87 17.78 13.43 -1.27
C LEU A 87 18.59 14.70 -1.44
N HIS A 88 19.85 14.63 -1.06
CA HIS A 88 20.79 15.73 -1.07
C HIS A 88 22.06 15.36 -1.80
N VAL A 89 22.66 16.34 -2.43
CA VAL A 89 23.94 16.23 -3.10
C VAL A 89 24.85 17.31 -2.53
N ILE A 90 25.98 16.93 -1.94
CA ILE A 90 27.00 17.82 -1.39
C ILE A 90 28.36 17.30 -1.83
N ASP A 91 29.16 18.14 -2.48
CA ASP A 91 30.48 17.81 -3.00
C ASP A 91 30.49 16.49 -3.80
N HIS A 92 31.16 15.47 -3.27
CA HIS A 92 31.27 14.14 -3.86
C HIS A 92 30.41 13.10 -3.12
N CYS A 93 29.34 13.52 -2.47
CA CYS A 93 28.44 12.63 -1.72
C CYS A 93 26.97 12.88 -2.08
N VAL A 94 26.26 11.78 -2.36
CA VAL A 94 24.80 11.76 -2.48
C VAL A 94 24.27 11.02 -1.27
N TYR A 95 23.32 11.62 -0.54
CA TYR A 95 22.77 11.02 0.66
C TYR A 95 21.28 11.33 0.79
N GLY A 96 20.55 10.45 1.45
CA GLY A 96 19.12 10.62 1.54
C GLY A 96 18.39 9.56 2.36
N VAL A 97 17.08 9.73 2.36
CA VAL A 97 16.13 8.82 2.98
C VAL A 97 14.99 8.59 1.98
N PHE A 98 14.66 7.33 1.73
CA PHE A 98 13.46 7.00 0.97
C PHE A 98 12.69 5.85 1.62
N SER A 99 11.41 5.79 1.31
CA SER A 99 10.52 4.76 1.85
C SER A 99 10.63 3.44 1.11
N ASP A 100 10.50 2.35 1.84
CA ASP A 100 10.44 0.98 1.33
C ASP A 100 9.39 0.19 2.14
N LEU A 101 8.96 -0.96 1.64
CA LEU A 101 8.08 -1.83 2.38
C LEU A 101 8.85 -2.68 3.41
N VAL A 102 8.22 -2.85 4.56
CA VAL A 102 8.76 -3.73 5.61
C VAL A 102 8.66 -5.18 5.14
N ARG A 103 9.75 -5.91 5.35
CA ARG A 103 9.81 -7.34 5.11
C ARG A 103 9.51 -8.09 6.40
N ASP A 104 8.51 -8.97 6.37
CA ASP A 104 8.24 -9.93 7.44
C ASP A 104 8.51 -11.34 6.91
N ILE A 105 9.47 -12.04 7.54
CA ILE A 105 10.01 -13.34 7.13
C ILE A 105 10.40 -13.33 5.64
N ASP A 106 9.52 -13.74 4.72
CA ASP A 106 9.76 -13.75 3.27
C ASP A 106 8.69 -13.01 2.46
N ARG A 107 7.94 -12.12 3.09
CA ARG A 107 6.84 -11.38 2.45
C ARG A 107 6.99 -9.87 2.66
N ALA A 108 6.64 -9.11 1.63
CA ALA A 108 6.38 -7.68 1.79
C ALA A 108 5.11 -7.49 2.61
N THR A 109 5.17 -6.62 3.62
CA THR A 109 4.00 -6.20 4.37
C THR A 109 3.41 -4.93 3.75
N GLU A 110 2.24 -4.53 4.22
CA GLU A 110 1.67 -3.22 3.85
C GLU A 110 2.29 -2.06 4.67
N GLU A 111 3.23 -2.35 5.57
CA GLU A 111 3.89 -1.34 6.39
C GLU A 111 5.05 -0.71 5.66
N THR A 112 5.25 0.58 5.88
CA THR A 112 6.32 1.36 5.27
C THR A 112 7.39 1.68 6.31
N ALA A 113 8.64 1.43 5.95
CA ALA A 113 9.81 1.88 6.70
C ALA A 113 10.75 2.66 5.78
N PHE A 114 11.92 3.06 6.27
CA PHE A 114 12.80 3.98 5.56
C PHE A 114 14.21 3.42 5.47
N LEU A 115 14.73 3.43 4.23
CA LEU A 115 16.15 3.23 3.96
C LEU A 115 16.85 4.58 4.03
N ARG A 116 17.91 4.65 4.81
CA ARG A 116 18.84 5.78 4.86
C ARG A 116 20.11 5.40 4.14
N PHE A 117 20.67 6.30 3.39
CA PHE A 117 21.90 6.01 2.66
C PHE A 117 22.80 7.25 2.55
N ALA A 118 24.08 6.99 2.39
CA ALA A 118 25.08 7.93 1.94
C ALA A 118 26.02 7.23 0.96
N MET A 119 26.25 7.85 -0.18
CA MET A 119 26.97 7.31 -1.30
C MET A 119 28.10 8.23 -1.70
N THR A 120 29.30 7.68 -1.81
CA THR A 120 30.49 8.29 -2.43
C THR A 120 30.93 7.45 -3.63
N GLU A 121 31.97 7.85 -4.35
CA GLU A 121 32.48 7.09 -5.52
C GLU A 121 32.85 5.63 -5.21
N HIS A 122 33.28 5.38 -3.96
CA HIS A 122 33.82 4.08 -3.54
C HIS A 122 32.98 3.41 -2.45
N LEU A 123 31.96 4.05 -1.92
CA LEU A 123 31.25 3.54 -0.75
C LEU A 123 29.77 3.88 -0.81
N LEU A 124 28.93 2.87 -0.65
CA LEU A 124 27.53 3.02 -0.28
C LEU A 124 27.35 2.53 1.15
N VAL A 125 27.05 3.45 2.06
CA VAL A 125 26.56 3.12 3.41
C VAL A 125 25.03 3.20 3.36
N SER A 126 24.37 2.13 3.73
CA SER A 126 22.92 2.12 3.86
C SER A 126 22.53 1.58 5.24
N GLY A 127 21.38 2.00 5.74
CA GLY A 127 20.93 1.60 7.06
C GLY A 127 19.42 1.59 7.21
N ARG A 128 18.95 0.73 8.11
CA ARG A 128 17.54 0.51 8.37
C ARG A 128 17.26 0.32 9.86
N HIS A 129 16.06 0.68 10.30
CA HIS A 129 15.56 0.33 11.64
C HIS A 129 14.71 -0.94 11.63
N GLN A 130 14.08 -1.27 10.52
CA GLN A 130 13.27 -2.48 10.30
C GLN A 130 13.75 -3.20 9.03
N ALA A 131 13.50 -4.51 8.92
CA ALA A 131 13.85 -5.25 7.72
C ALA A 131 13.13 -4.69 6.50
N LEU A 132 13.86 -4.39 5.42
CA LEU A 132 13.37 -3.77 4.19
C LEU A 132 13.37 -4.76 3.03
N CYS A 133 12.37 -4.66 2.15
CA CYS A 133 12.24 -5.53 1.00
C CYS A 133 13.31 -5.27 -0.04
N SER A 134 13.55 -4.02 -0.44
CA SER A 134 14.45 -3.66 -1.55
C SER A 134 15.91 -3.98 -1.25
N ALA A 135 16.38 -3.62 -0.04
CA ALA A 135 17.77 -3.86 0.33
C ALA A 135 18.10 -5.35 0.36
N ASP A 136 17.19 -6.20 0.87
CA ASP A 136 17.36 -7.64 0.87
C ASP A 136 17.21 -8.27 -0.52
N ALA A 137 16.28 -7.77 -1.35
CA ALA A 137 16.14 -8.20 -2.74
C ALA A 137 17.39 -7.89 -3.54
N THR A 138 17.94 -6.67 -3.43
CA THR A 138 19.21 -6.29 -4.06
C THR A 138 20.36 -7.20 -3.61
N ARG A 139 20.45 -7.50 -2.30
CA ARG A 139 21.44 -8.45 -1.78
C ARG A 139 21.36 -9.80 -2.49
N ARG A 140 20.16 -10.40 -2.58
CA ARG A 140 19.95 -11.70 -3.24
C ARG A 140 20.28 -11.66 -4.72
N VAL A 141 19.95 -10.57 -5.40
CA VAL A 141 20.24 -10.38 -6.83
C VAL A 141 21.74 -10.30 -7.07
N LEU A 142 22.50 -9.63 -6.20
CA LEU A 142 23.97 -9.59 -6.25
C LEU A 142 24.59 -10.98 -5.98
N GLU A 143 24.10 -11.70 -4.97
CA GLU A 143 24.51 -13.08 -4.68
C GLU A 143 24.20 -14.01 -5.87
N GLY A 144 23.16 -13.72 -6.64
CA GLY A 144 22.80 -14.41 -7.88
C GLY A 144 23.67 -14.05 -9.10
N GLY A 145 24.68 -13.19 -8.93
CA GLY A 145 25.63 -12.83 -9.98
C GLY A 145 25.22 -11.63 -10.84
N TYR A 146 24.27 -10.82 -10.40
CA TYR A 146 23.94 -9.55 -11.07
C TYR A 146 25.13 -8.59 -11.01
N ARG A 147 25.40 -7.93 -12.13
CA ARG A 147 26.57 -7.05 -12.27
C ARG A 147 26.18 -5.58 -12.08
N VAL A 148 27.02 -4.87 -11.34
CA VAL A 148 26.88 -3.43 -11.04
C VAL A 148 28.18 -2.71 -11.37
N ASP A 149 28.10 -1.74 -12.26
CA ASP A 149 29.29 -1.05 -12.78
C ASP A 149 29.88 -0.06 -11.78
N ASN A 150 29.05 0.54 -10.92
CA ASN A 150 29.45 1.54 -9.95
C ASN A 150 28.45 1.65 -8.80
N VAL A 151 28.75 2.51 -7.83
CA VAL A 151 27.92 2.71 -6.62
C VAL A 151 26.58 3.35 -6.95
N ALA A 152 26.51 4.23 -7.96
CA ALA A 152 25.26 4.83 -8.39
C ALA A 152 24.32 3.77 -8.99
N HIS A 153 24.86 2.87 -9.85
CA HIS A 153 24.09 1.75 -10.41
C HIS A 153 23.55 0.82 -9.31
N LEU A 154 24.32 0.62 -8.22
CA LEU A 154 23.82 -0.15 -7.07
C LEU A 154 22.65 0.56 -6.38
N LEU A 155 22.72 1.88 -6.18
CA LEU A 155 21.61 2.64 -5.61
C LEU A 155 20.38 2.62 -6.53
N GLU A 156 20.58 2.77 -7.85
CA GLU A 156 19.52 2.60 -8.84
C GLU A 156 18.86 1.23 -8.72
N LYS A 157 19.66 0.17 -8.57
CA LYS A 157 19.13 -1.19 -8.39
C LYS A 157 18.31 -1.33 -7.12
N ILE A 158 18.74 -0.71 -6.01
CA ILE A 158 17.93 -0.70 -4.77
C ILE A 158 16.57 -0.02 -5.00
N VAL A 159 16.55 1.12 -5.71
CA VAL A 159 15.31 1.83 -6.03
C VAL A 159 14.44 1.05 -7.01
N ASP A 160 15.05 0.38 -7.98
CA ASP A 160 14.34 -0.53 -8.89
C ASP A 160 13.66 -1.68 -8.13
N GLU A 161 14.32 -2.24 -7.11
CA GLU A 161 13.70 -3.28 -6.26
C GLU A 161 12.56 -2.73 -5.39
N VAL A 162 12.62 -1.45 -4.99
CA VAL A 162 11.45 -0.78 -4.38
C VAL A 162 10.29 -0.75 -5.38
N ALA A 163 10.56 -0.29 -6.62
CA ALA A 163 9.55 -0.22 -7.68
C ALA A 163 8.96 -1.61 -7.99
N ASP A 164 9.80 -2.65 -8.14
CA ASP A 164 9.37 -4.04 -8.37
C ASP A 164 8.49 -4.57 -7.23
N THR A 165 8.79 -4.19 -6.00
CA THR A 165 8.01 -4.64 -4.84
C THR A 165 6.65 -3.96 -4.78
N LEU A 166 6.59 -2.67 -5.14
CA LEU A 166 5.35 -1.91 -5.24
C LEU A 166 4.47 -2.39 -6.40
N ASP A 167 5.09 -2.74 -7.53
CA ASP A 167 4.44 -3.32 -8.70
C ASP A 167 3.74 -4.64 -8.37
N ARG A 168 4.48 -5.58 -7.77
CA ARG A 168 3.90 -6.85 -7.29
C ARG A 168 2.76 -6.64 -6.28
N MET A 169 2.84 -5.59 -5.46
CA MET A 169 1.76 -5.26 -4.52
C MET A 169 0.55 -4.70 -5.27
N ALA A 170 0.75 -3.84 -6.28
CA ALA A 170 -0.31 -3.29 -7.12
C ALA A 170 -1.02 -4.39 -7.89
N ASP A 171 -0.29 -5.33 -8.50
CA ASP A 171 -0.84 -6.51 -9.19
C ASP A 171 -1.73 -7.33 -8.26
N LYS A 172 -1.27 -7.60 -7.04
CA LYS A 172 -2.06 -8.33 -6.05
C LYS A 172 -3.34 -7.60 -5.66
N LEU A 173 -3.27 -6.27 -5.47
CA LEU A 173 -4.45 -5.45 -5.20
C LEU A 173 -5.42 -5.46 -6.38
N GLY A 174 -4.90 -5.41 -7.62
CA GLY A 174 -5.67 -5.53 -8.85
C GLY A 174 -6.47 -6.83 -8.90
N GLN A 175 -5.81 -7.96 -8.67
CA GLN A 175 -6.46 -9.27 -8.62
C GLN A 175 -7.57 -9.35 -7.54
N GLU A 176 -7.32 -8.80 -6.34
CA GLU A 176 -8.34 -8.76 -5.29
C GLU A 176 -9.55 -7.89 -5.69
N ILE A 177 -9.33 -6.81 -6.44
CA ILE A 177 -10.39 -5.93 -6.97
C ILE A 177 -11.18 -6.66 -8.05
N ASP A 178 -10.51 -7.32 -9.00
CA ASP A 178 -11.14 -8.12 -10.08
C ASP A 178 -12.03 -9.23 -9.50
N ASP A 179 -11.56 -9.95 -8.48
CA ASP A 179 -12.33 -10.97 -7.78
C ASP A 179 -13.62 -10.42 -7.14
N ILE A 180 -13.55 -9.21 -6.61
CA ILE A 180 -14.71 -8.54 -6.00
C ILE A 180 -15.68 -8.08 -7.08
N GLU A 181 -15.19 -7.50 -8.17
CA GLU A 181 -15.98 -7.06 -9.32
C GLU A 181 -16.78 -8.22 -9.91
N GLU A 182 -16.13 -9.37 -10.16
CA GLU A 182 -16.80 -10.57 -10.66
C GLU A 182 -17.93 -11.03 -9.72
N ARG A 183 -17.72 -11.00 -8.41
CA ARG A 183 -18.75 -11.37 -7.43
C ARG A 183 -19.92 -10.38 -7.38
N ILE A 184 -19.66 -9.09 -7.56
CA ILE A 184 -20.69 -8.06 -7.64
C ILE A 184 -21.54 -8.29 -8.90
N LEU A 185 -20.89 -8.59 -10.05
CA LEU A 185 -21.59 -8.88 -11.31
C LEU A 185 -22.42 -10.17 -11.22
N ALA A 186 -21.95 -11.18 -10.51
CA ALA A 186 -22.67 -12.43 -10.28
C ALA A 186 -23.80 -12.33 -9.23
N ASP A 187 -24.09 -11.11 -8.74
CA ASP A 187 -25.13 -10.84 -7.73
C ASP A 187 -24.91 -11.58 -6.38
N VAL A 188 -23.67 -11.95 -6.08
CA VAL A 188 -23.24 -12.59 -4.83
C VAL A 188 -22.66 -11.54 -3.86
N ALA A 189 -23.35 -10.41 -3.73
CA ALA A 189 -22.89 -9.33 -2.86
C ALA A 189 -22.94 -9.75 -1.37
N LYS A 190 -21.81 -9.65 -0.67
CA LYS A 190 -21.71 -9.93 0.78
C LYS A 190 -21.25 -8.66 1.53
N PRO A 191 -21.74 -8.46 2.77
CA PRO A 191 -21.34 -7.29 3.59
C PRO A 191 -19.82 -7.17 3.81
N GLU A 192 -19.09 -8.30 3.75
CA GLU A 192 -17.64 -8.36 3.91
C GLU A 192 -16.89 -7.68 2.75
N MET A 193 -17.45 -7.67 1.54
CA MET A 193 -16.83 -7.07 0.36
C MET A 193 -16.61 -5.57 0.54
N ARG A 194 -17.54 -4.87 1.18
CA ARG A 194 -17.39 -3.44 1.51
C ARG A 194 -16.18 -3.18 2.41
N ARG A 195 -15.96 -4.06 3.42
CA ARG A 195 -14.79 -3.93 4.31
C ARG A 195 -13.49 -4.16 3.56
N THR A 196 -13.48 -5.14 2.66
CA THR A 196 -12.33 -5.47 1.81
C THR A 196 -12.01 -4.31 0.87
N LEU A 197 -12.98 -3.77 0.12
CA LEU A 197 -12.79 -2.60 -0.74
C LEU A 197 -12.24 -1.39 0.05
N GLY A 198 -12.79 -1.13 1.23
CA GLY A 198 -12.28 -0.08 2.11
C GLY A 198 -10.83 -0.31 2.58
N ARG A 199 -10.41 -1.58 2.77
CA ARG A 199 -9.01 -1.94 3.06
C ARG A 199 -8.13 -1.70 1.84
N LEU A 200 -8.52 -2.22 0.67
CA LEU A 200 -7.78 -2.06 -0.60
C LEU A 200 -7.56 -0.59 -0.93
N ARG A 201 -8.60 0.23 -0.83
CA ARG A 201 -8.49 1.68 -1.04
C ARG A 201 -7.48 2.35 -0.09
N ARG A 202 -7.47 1.98 1.20
CA ARG A 202 -6.49 2.52 2.17
C ARG A 202 -5.06 2.10 1.82
N THR A 203 -4.87 0.87 1.36
CA THR A 203 -3.56 0.38 0.91
C THR A 203 -3.11 1.13 -0.34
N CYS A 204 -3.97 1.32 -1.35
CA CYS A 204 -3.65 2.14 -2.53
C CYS A 204 -3.24 3.58 -2.14
N VAL A 205 -3.94 4.21 -1.18
CA VAL A 205 -3.58 5.55 -0.69
C VAL A 205 -2.19 5.58 -0.04
N ARG A 206 -1.81 4.54 0.71
CA ARG A 206 -0.46 4.45 1.30
C ARG A 206 0.61 4.29 0.24
N LEU A 207 0.40 3.38 -0.71
CA LEU A 207 1.35 3.13 -1.81
C LEU A 207 1.52 4.38 -2.69
N HIS A 208 0.42 5.05 -3.04
CA HIS A 208 0.45 6.32 -3.77
C HIS A 208 1.28 7.39 -3.02
N ARG A 209 1.11 7.53 -1.70
CA ARG A 209 1.91 8.48 -0.89
C ARG A 209 3.39 8.14 -0.91
N GLN A 210 3.74 6.86 -0.83
CA GLN A 210 5.12 6.37 -0.89
C GLN A 210 5.74 6.68 -2.25
N LEU A 211 5.04 6.34 -3.35
CA LEU A 211 5.47 6.60 -4.71
C LEU A 211 5.63 8.09 -5.01
N THR A 212 4.66 8.91 -4.59
CA THR A 212 4.73 10.36 -4.78
C THR A 212 5.99 10.95 -4.16
N GLY A 213 6.38 10.48 -2.96
CA GLY A 213 7.63 10.91 -2.33
C GLY A 213 8.87 10.55 -3.16
N LEU A 214 9.00 9.28 -3.57
CA LEU A 214 10.10 8.80 -4.41
C LEU A 214 10.16 9.55 -5.76
N ARG A 215 9.03 9.68 -6.43
CA ARG A 215 8.88 10.37 -7.71
C ARG A 215 9.40 11.81 -7.65
N VAL A 216 8.97 12.56 -6.63
CA VAL A 216 9.42 13.94 -6.44
C VAL A 216 10.93 14.02 -6.21
N LEU A 217 11.53 13.05 -5.51
CA LEU A 217 12.98 13.02 -5.31
C LEU A 217 13.73 12.85 -6.63
N PHE A 218 13.35 11.87 -7.44
CA PHE A 218 14.06 11.58 -8.70
C PHE A 218 13.78 12.61 -9.77
N HIS A 219 12.57 13.19 -9.87
CA HIS A 219 12.32 14.34 -10.75
C HIS A 219 13.15 15.57 -10.37
N ARG A 220 13.29 15.85 -9.08
CA ARG A 220 14.15 16.95 -8.61
C ARG A 220 15.63 16.69 -8.88
N LEU A 221 16.07 15.45 -8.77
CA LEU A 221 17.44 15.08 -9.08
C LEU A 221 17.73 15.20 -10.56
N ASP A 222 16.80 14.78 -11.42
CA ASP A 222 16.89 14.88 -12.87
C ASP A 222 16.98 16.34 -13.36
N GLN A 223 16.23 17.24 -12.70
CA GLN A 223 16.25 18.66 -13.00
C GLN A 223 17.49 19.41 -12.48
N LYS A 224 18.20 18.83 -11.51
CA LYS A 224 19.44 19.44 -11.01
C LYS A 224 20.57 19.21 -11.98
N ASN A 225 21.36 20.26 -12.23
CA ASN A 225 22.62 20.08 -12.95
C ASN A 225 23.59 19.27 -12.07
N THR A 226 23.76 17.99 -12.42
CA THR A 226 24.66 17.05 -11.76
C THR A 226 25.98 16.88 -12.52
N ASP A 227 26.30 17.77 -13.48
CA ASP A 227 27.51 17.67 -14.30
C ASP A 227 28.80 17.79 -13.49
N HIS A 228 28.72 18.40 -12.31
CA HIS A 228 29.82 18.49 -11.34
C HIS A 228 30.08 17.17 -10.58
N LEU A 229 29.14 16.23 -10.61
CA LEU A 229 29.34 14.91 -10.03
C LEU A 229 30.17 14.02 -10.96
N SER A 230 31.02 13.20 -10.36
CA SER A 230 31.75 12.21 -11.13
C SER A 230 30.80 11.22 -11.81
N PRO A 231 31.18 10.63 -12.96
CA PRO A 231 30.36 9.63 -13.63
C PRO A 231 29.93 8.46 -12.71
N ALA A 232 30.77 8.12 -11.71
CA ALA A 232 30.50 7.06 -10.75
C ALA A 232 29.36 7.37 -9.78
N LEU A 233 28.97 8.64 -9.63
CA LEU A 233 27.91 9.13 -8.76
C LEU A 233 26.66 9.59 -9.52
N ARG A 234 26.68 9.55 -10.86
CA ARG A 234 25.53 9.95 -11.68
C ARG A 234 24.47 8.86 -11.67
N ILE A 235 23.32 9.21 -11.15
CA ILE A 235 22.12 8.37 -11.12
C ILE A 235 21.28 8.72 -12.36
N HIS A 236 20.75 7.69 -13.05
CA HIS A 236 19.81 7.87 -14.16
C HIS A 236 18.41 8.24 -13.64
N ALA A 237 18.34 9.40 -12.99
CA ALA A 237 17.18 9.87 -12.25
C ALA A 237 15.91 9.95 -13.13
N GLY A 238 16.04 10.38 -14.39
CA GLY A 238 14.92 10.48 -15.31
C GLY A 238 14.28 9.11 -15.63
N LYS A 239 15.10 8.05 -15.79
CA LYS A 239 14.60 6.70 -16.02
C LYS A 239 13.82 6.16 -14.79
N LEU A 240 14.36 6.38 -13.59
CA LEU A 240 13.70 5.99 -12.36
C LEU A 240 12.41 6.78 -12.15
N ALA A 241 12.43 8.10 -12.38
CA ALA A 241 11.24 8.94 -12.30
C ALA A 241 10.13 8.46 -13.23
N GLN A 242 10.45 8.19 -14.50
CA GLN A 242 9.48 7.68 -15.49
C GLN A 242 8.87 6.35 -15.07
N ARG A 243 9.67 5.43 -14.52
CA ARG A 243 9.16 4.15 -14.01
C ARG A 243 8.20 4.33 -12.84
N LEU A 244 8.56 5.19 -11.89
CA LEU A 244 7.73 5.52 -10.73
C LEU A 244 6.45 6.26 -11.13
N ASP A 245 6.47 7.07 -12.21
CA ASP A 245 5.27 7.72 -12.77
C ASP A 245 4.27 6.69 -13.29
N GLY A 246 4.73 5.66 -14.00
CA GLY A 246 3.87 4.56 -14.46
C GLY A 246 3.17 3.85 -13.30
N LEU A 247 3.95 3.40 -12.30
CA LEU A 247 3.40 2.74 -11.12
C LEU A 247 2.41 3.61 -10.33
N ASP A 248 2.68 4.91 -10.22
CA ASP A 248 1.78 5.83 -9.54
C ASP A 248 0.44 5.94 -10.27
N HIS A 249 0.46 5.94 -11.61
CA HIS A 249 -0.75 5.92 -12.43
C HIS A 249 -1.59 4.66 -12.18
N ASP A 250 -0.95 3.49 -12.18
CA ASP A 250 -1.63 2.20 -11.96
C ASP A 250 -2.28 2.12 -10.57
N ILE A 251 -1.58 2.60 -9.54
CA ILE A 251 -2.14 2.64 -8.16
C ILE A 251 -3.29 3.64 -8.03
N VAL A 252 -3.23 4.78 -8.73
CA VAL A 252 -4.34 5.74 -8.76
C VAL A 252 -5.56 5.13 -9.46
N GLU A 253 -5.36 4.39 -10.55
CA GLU A 253 -6.42 3.66 -11.24
C GLU A 253 -7.07 2.60 -10.33
N LEU A 254 -6.29 1.76 -9.68
CA LEU A 254 -6.80 0.76 -8.73
C LEU A 254 -7.60 1.39 -7.59
N ARG A 255 -7.14 2.53 -7.07
CA ARG A 255 -7.88 3.29 -6.05
C ARG A 255 -9.24 3.75 -6.55
N GLU A 256 -9.30 4.27 -7.78
CA GLU A 256 -10.54 4.75 -8.38
C GLU A 256 -11.50 3.59 -8.69
N ARG A 257 -11.01 2.48 -9.25
CA ARG A 257 -11.81 1.27 -9.45
C ARG A 257 -12.41 0.77 -8.12
N SER A 258 -11.59 0.69 -7.07
CA SER A 258 -12.08 0.30 -5.74
C SER A 258 -13.18 1.23 -5.21
N ARG A 259 -13.10 2.55 -5.49
CA ARG A 259 -14.13 3.52 -5.12
C ARG A 259 -15.43 3.29 -5.88
N LEU A 260 -15.35 3.09 -7.20
CA LEU A 260 -16.51 2.85 -8.05
C LEU A 260 -17.24 1.56 -7.65
N LEU A 261 -16.50 0.48 -7.37
CA LEU A 261 -17.10 -0.77 -6.89
C LEU A 261 -17.76 -0.62 -5.50
N GLU A 262 -17.20 0.22 -4.63
CA GLU A 262 -17.83 0.54 -3.33
C GLU A 262 -19.17 1.27 -3.53
N GLU A 263 -19.25 2.19 -4.50
CA GLU A 263 -20.48 2.89 -4.88
C GLU A 263 -21.50 1.93 -5.50
N GLU A 264 -21.09 1.07 -6.43
CA GLU A 264 -21.96 0.07 -7.05
C GLU A 264 -22.55 -0.90 -6.02
N LEU A 265 -21.71 -1.41 -5.12
CA LEU A 265 -22.17 -2.27 -4.02
C LEU A 265 -23.17 -1.56 -3.12
N ARG A 266 -22.99 -0.28 -2.89
CA ARG A 266 -23.93 0.55 -2.12
C ARG A 266 -25.28 0.67 -2.85
N PHE A 267 -25.27 0.96 -4.16
CA PHE A 267 -26.49 1.06 -4.94
C PHE A 267 -27.27 -0.26 -4.98
N LYS A 268 -26.59 -1.41 -5.16
CA LYS A 268 -27.23 -2.73 -5.12
C LYS A 268 -27.89 -3.00 -3.76
N ASN A 269 -27.22 -2.69 -2.66
CA ASN A 269 -27.80 -2.85 -1.31
C ASN A 269 -29.01 -1.92 -1.08
N GLU A 270 -28.98 -0.70 -1.59
CA GLU A 270 -30.11 0.26 -1.52
C GLU A 270 -31.29 -0.24 -2.36
N GLU A 271 -31.03 -0.80 -3.56
CA GLU A 271 -32.04 -1.39 -4.41
C GLU A 271 -32.72 -2.61 -3.75
N GLU A 272 -31.92 -3.52 -3.18
CA GLU A 272 -32.43 -4.68 -2.44
C GLU A 272 -33.30 -4.26 -1.24
N SER A 273 -32.81 -3.29 -0.46
CA SER A 273 -33.56 -2.74 0.68
C SER A 273 -34.88 -2.12 0.23
N ASN A 274 -34.87 -1.34 -0.86
CA ASN A 274 -36.08 -0.74 -1.43
C ASN A 274 -37.06 -1.82 -1.91
N ARG A 275 -36.58 -2.90 -2.52
CA ARG A 275 -37.40 -4.04 -2.93
C ARG A 275 -38.10 -4.72 -1.73
N HIS A 276 -37.38 -4.91 -0.62
CA HIS A 276 -37.95 -5.47 0.59
C HIS A 276 -39.00 -4.53 1.20
N LEU A 277 -38.72 -3.22 1.28
CA LEU A 277 -39.68 -2.22 1.76
C LEU A 277 -40.92 -2.16 0.88
N HIS A 278 -40.76 -2.26 -0.45
CA HIS A 278 -41.85 -2.30 -1.39
C HIS A 278 -42.73 -3.55 -1.16
N THR A 279 -42.12 -4.74 -1.01
CA THR A 279 -42.83 -5.98 -0.70
C THR A 279 -43.60 -5.88 0.62
N LEU A 280 -42.96 -5.34 1.67
CA LEU A 280 -43.61 -5.14 2.97
C LEU A 280 -44.81 -4.18 2.85
N SER A 281 -44.65 -3.08 2.09
CA SER A 281 -45.73 -2.11 1.84
C SER A 281 -46.93 -2.77 1.15
N ILE A 282 -46.70 -3.63 0.14
CA ILE A 282 -47.76 -4.37 -0.55
C ILE A 282 -48.50 -5.27 0.44
N VAL A 283 -47.76 -6.09 1.21
CA VAL A 283 -48.37 -7.02 2.17
C VAL A 283 -49.18 -6.24 3.24
N THR A 284 -48.65 -5.18 3.77
CA THR A 284 -49.32 -4.34 4.76
C THR A 284 -50.58 -3.71 4.21
N THR A 285 -50.57 -3.17 2.99
CA THR A 285 -51.73 -2.53 2.34
C THR A 285 -52.84 -3.54 2.06
N LEU A 286 -52.50 -4.78 1.71
CA LEU A 286 -53.47 -5.85 1.49
C LEU A 286 -54.11 -6.37 2.78
N LEU A 287 -53.34 -6.49 3.86
CA LEU A 287 -53.78 -7.07 5.12
C LEU A 287 -54.45 -6.07 6.07
N LEU A 288 -54.15 -4.79 5.98
CA LEU A 288 -54.66 -3.76 6.91
C LEU A 288 -56.19 -3.62 6.87
N PRO A 289 -56.87 -3.55 5.70
CA PRO A 289 -58.34 -3.45 5.64
C PRO A 289 -59.06 -4.69 6.22
N PRO A 290 -58.70 -5.94 5.90
CA PRO A 290 -59.27 -7.11 6.58
C PRO A 290 -59.05 -7.14 8.09
N THR A 291 -57.86 -6.76 8.55
CA THR A 291 -57.53 -6.69 9.99
C THR A 291 -58.40 -5.67 10.71
N LEU A 292 -58.67 -4.52 10.10
CA LEU A 292 -59.58 -3.54 10.64
C LEU A 292 -61.01 -4.10 10.75
N ILE A 293 -61.50 -4.80 9.71
CA ILE A 293 -62.82 -5.42 9.70
C ILE A 293 -62.92 -6.48 10.80
N THR A 294 -61.96 -7.38 10.91
CA THR A 294 -61.95 -8.41 11.98
C THR A 294 -61.84 -7.76 13.36
N GLY A 295 -61.11 -6.65 13.52
CA GLY A 295 -61.04 -5.90 14.76
C GLY A 295 -62.40 -5.29 15.16
N ILE A 296 -63.12 -4.70 14.23
CA ILE A 296 -64.46 -4.13 14.49
C ILE A 296 -65.46 -5.25 14.85
N PHE A 297 -65.53 -6.35 14.09
CA PHE A 297 -66.42 -7.46 14.40
C PHE A 297 -66.00 -8.28 15.62
N GLY A 298 -64.74 -8.20 16.05
CA GLY A 298 -64.21 -8.81 17.25
C GLY A 298 -64.45 -7.99 18.54
N MET A 299 -64.98 -6.77 18.42
CA MET A 299 -65.31 -5.93 19.60
C MET A 299 -66.56 -6.41 20.30
N ASN A 300 -66.50 -6.56 21.65
CA ASN A 300 -67.65 -6.96 22.49
C ASN A 300 -68.63 -5.75 22.77
N THR A 301 -68.87 -4.92 21.75
CA THR A 301 -69.77 -3.76 21.86
C THR A 301 -71.17 -4.07 21.33
N LYS A 302 -72.20 -3.66 22.06
CA LYS A 302 -73.59 -3.83 21.62
C LYS A 302 -73.92 -2.85 20.49
N GLY A 303 -74.68 -3.30 19.47
CA GLY A 303 -75.14 -2.47 18.38
C GLY A 303 -74.33 -2.51 17.12
N LEU A 304 -73.41 -3.50 16.97
CA LEU A 304 -72.72 -3.75 15.71
C LEU A 304 -73.70 -4.23 14.63
N PRO A 305 -73.71 -3.68 13.42
CA PRO A 305 -74.59 -4.14 12.36
C PRO A 305 -74.23 -5.57 11.94
N LEU A 306 -75.21 -6.46 11.61
CA LEU A 306 -75.05 -7.81 11.12
C LEU A 306 -74.62 -8.85 12.15
N THR A 307 -74.46 -8.53 13.46
CA THR A 307 -74.07 -9.50 14.47
C THR A 307 -75.25 -10.39 14.94
N ASP A 308 -76.48 -9.92 14.84
CA ASP A 308 -77.69 -10.66 15.28
C ASP A 308 -78.32 -11.55 14.18
N VAL A 309 -77.64 -11.66 13.01
CA VAL A 309 -78.13 -12.44 11.85
C VAL A 309 -77.31 -13.73 11.70
N GLU A 310 -77.95 -14.88 11.52
CA GLU A 310 -77.29 -16.19 11.30
C GLU A 310 -76.23 -16.16 10.19
N THR A 311 -76.36 -15.28 9.20
CA THR A 311 -75.44 -15.11 8.08
C THR A 311 -74.35 -14.05 8.32
N GLY A 312 -74.24 -13.50 9.52
CA GLY A 312 -73.31 -12.42 9.86
C GLY A 312 -71.84 -12.73 9.54
N PHE A 313 -71.39 -13.97 9.80
CA PHE A 313 -70.08 -14.43 9.40
C PHE A 313 -69.80 -14.34 7.92
N LEU A 314 -70.77 -14.75 7.08
CA LEU A 314 -70.65 -14.71 5.59
C LEU A 314 -70.53 -13.27 5.10
N TRP A 315 -71.28 -12.34 5.70
CA TRP A 315 -71.18 -10.92 5.40
C TRP A 315 -69.80 -10.32 5.80
N ALA A 316 -69.29 -10.65 6.96
CA ALA A 316 -67.96 -10.20 7.38
C ALA A 316 -66.88 -10.77 6.48
N ALA A 317 -66.94 -12.06 6.10
CA ALA A 317 -66.02 -12.68 5.17
C ALA A 317 -66.08 -12.04 3.77
N GLY A 318 -67.30 -11.72 3.27
CA GLY A 318 -67.52 -11.03 2.00
C GLY A 318 -66.91 -9.59 2.01
N LEU A 319 -67.11 -8.86 3.12
CA LEU A 319 -66.51 -7.55 3.31
C LEU A 319 -64.95 -7.60 3.32
N MET A 320 -64.39 -8.57 3.99
CA MET A 320 -62.93 -8.79 4.01
C MET A 320 -62.41 -9.09 2.60
N ALA A 321 -63.02 -10.03 1.86
CA ALA A 321 -62.64 -10.35 0.50
C ALA A 321 -62.76 -9.15 -0.46
N SER A 322 -63.85 -8.39 -0.32
CA SER A 322 -64.10 -7.16 -1.11
C SER A 322 -63.03 -6.08 -0.78
N SER A 323 -62.66 -5.91 0.48
CA SER A 323 -61.66 -4.95 0.90
C SER A 323 -60.28 -5.26 0.32
N VAL A 324 -59.85 -6.53 0.31
CA VAL A 324 -58.63 -6.99 -0.35
C VAL A 324 -58.67 -6.73 -1.84
N GLY A 325 -59.82 -7.06 -2.51
CA GLY A 325 -59.99 -6.80 -3.93
C GLY A 325 -59.91 -5.32 -4.30
N LEU A 326 -60.53 -4.45 -3.48
CA LEU A 326 -60.41 -2.99 -3.66
C LEU A 326 -58.99 -2.47 -3.45
N ALA A 327 -58.32 -2.94 -2.41
CA ALA A 327 -56.89 -2.57 -2.15
C ALA A 327 -56.00 -3.03 -3.32
N TYR A 328 -56.20 -4.27 -3.83
CA TYR A 328 -55.45 -4.77 -4.98
C TYR A 328 -55.71 -3.94 -6.25
N LEU A 329 -56.98 -3.64 -6.57
CA LEU A 329 -57.34 -2.80 -7.71
C LEU A 329 -56.78 -1.38 -7.62
N PHE A 330 -56.76 -0.80 -6.42
CA PHE A 330 -56.16 0.49 -6.15
C PHE A 330 -54.66 0.46 -6.42
N MET A 331 -53.92 -0.53 -5.84
CA MET A 331 -52.49 -0.70 -6.07
C MET A 331 -52.14 -0.92 -7.53
N ARG A 332 -52.96 -1.71 -8.23
CA ARG A 332 -52.83 -1.94 -9.69
C ARG A 332 -52.98 -0.63 -10.49
N ARG A 333 -53.96 0.22 -10.13
CA ARG A 333 -54.16 1.53 -10.79
C ARG A 333 -53.04 2.53 -10.52
N THR A 334 -52.46 2.52 -9.35
CA THR A 334 -51.36 3.41 -8.96
C THR A 334 -50.00 2.95 -9.50
N GLY A 335 -49.93 1.80 -10.19
CA GLY A 335 -48.68 1.32 -10.80
C GLY A 335 -47.70 0.69 -9.81
N ILE A 336 -48.15 0.36 -8.60
CA ILE A 336 -47.29 -0.25 -7.56
C ILE A 336 -46.85 -1.68 -7.95
N PHE A 337 -47.53 -2.33 -8.89
CA PHE A 337 -47.19 -3.64 -9.43
C PHE A 337 -46.45 -3.57 -10.78
N LYS A 338 -45.73 -2.50 -11.05
CA LYS A 338 -44.84 -2.47 -12.23
C LYS A 338 -43.47 -2.97 -11.93
#